data_2b28c8acecd4108efed545d272ceb7a0
#
_entry.id   2b28c8acecd4108efed545d272ceb7a0
#
_cell.length_a   1.000
_cell.length_b   1.000
_cell.length_c   1.000
_cell.angle_alpha   90.00
_cell.angle_beta   90.00
_cell.angle_gamma   90.00
#
_symmetry.space_group_name_H-M   'P 1'
#
loop_
_entity.id
_entity.type
_entity.pdbx_description
1 polymer ?
#
loop_
_entity_poly.entity_id
_entity_poly.type
_entity_poly.pdbx_seq_one_letter_code
_entity_poly.pdbx_strand_id
1 'polypeptide(L)'
;MTKIQVGVIDKHPLFRAGVIRALAAQPDMKVVGQGASAVDAIHLARESKPDVIVVDGSMSDCDLDAFEAIMRVNPRIRILILTGAGDEDQVRAAFDRGAHGYMAKDSTGAELVQAVRALNHCERYVSPRLAAKLFMSAGQSHPGAAKPTDGLPHLTPREEQILSILSNGRSNKEIGNKLDLSEKTVKHHVTNILQKLKVRNRVEAALVASKSVPQRLALS
;
A
#
# COMPACT_ATOMS: atom_id res chain seq x y z
N MET A 1 6.52 -15.06 30.90
CA MET A 1 5.94 -14.87 29.56
C MET A 1 6.96 -14.11 28.72
N THR A 2 7.27 -14.61 27.53
CA THR A 2 8.15 -13.90 26.57
C THR A 2 7.44 -12.65 26.06
N LYS A 3 8.13 -11.50 26.09
CA LYS A 3 7.57 -10.24 25.59
C LYS A 3 7.57 -10.23 24.06
N ILE A 4 6.55 -9.65 23.46
CA ILE A 4 6.49 -9.39 22.01
C ILE A 4 7.63 -8.43 21.64
N GLN A 5 8.51 -8.86 20.76
CA GLN A 5 9.64 -8.05 20.28
C GLN A 5 9.21 -7.20 19.11
N VAL A 6 9.29 -5.87 19.23
CA VAL A 6 8.80 -4.94 18.21
C VAL A 6 9.93 -4.07 17.68
N GLY A 7 10.06 -4.02 16.34
CA GLY A 7 10.89 -3.06 15.63
C GLY A 7 10.06 -1.87 15.16
N VAL A 8 10.63 -0.66 15.15
CA VAL A 8 9.92 0.55 14.71
C VAL A 8 10.73 1.30 13.67
N ILE A 9 10.19 1.43 12.47
CA ILE A 9 10.82 2.10 11.33
C ILE A 9 9.92 3.25 10.85
N ASP A 10 10.36 4.46 11.06
CA ASP A 10 9.65 5.67 10.60
C ASP A 10 10.67 6.80 10.36
N LYS A 11 10.58 7.48 9.21
CA LYS A 11 11.48 8.59 8.88
C LYS A 11 11.23 9.85 9.71
N HIS A 12 10.07 9.95 10.37
CA HIS A 12 9.68 11.09 11.19
C HIS A 12 10.09 10.87 12.66
N PRO A 13 11.14 11.52 13.17
CA PRO A 13 11.71 11.18 14.49
C PRO A 13 10.70 11.33 15.64
N LEU A 14 9.88 12.40 15.62
CA LEU A 14 8.91 12.67 16.67
C LEU A 14 7.80 11.62 16.71
N PHE A 15 7.29 11.24 15.53
CA PHE A 15 6.27 10.19 15.42
C PHE A 15 6.83 8.83 15.85
N ARG A 16 8.02 8.49 15.41
CA ARG A 16 8.75 7.27 15.83
C ARG A 16 8.91 7.20 17.34
N ALA A 17 9.33 8.31 17.97
CA ALA A 17 9.45 8.38 19.43
C ALA A 17 8.10 8.14 20.13
N GLY A 18 7.00 8.69 19.58
CA GLY A 18 5.64 8.49 20.10
C GLY A 18 5.21 7.02 20.02
N VAL A 19 5.44 6.37 18.88
CA VAL A 19 5.17 4.93 18.68
C VAL A 19 5.96 4.08 19.67
N ILE A 20 7.26 4.33 19.79
CA ILE A 20 8.15 3.61 20.74
C ILE A 20 7.63 3.77 22.17
N ARG A 21 7.28 4.99 22.60
CA ARG A 21 6.76 5.25 23.93
C ARG A 21 5.45 4.51 24.21
N ALA A 22 4.52 4.47 23.24
CA ALA A 22 3.24 3.78 23.37
C ALA A 22 3.43 2.26 23.55
N LEU A 23 4.37 1.66 22.80
CA LEU A 23 4.67 0.23 22.86
C LEU A 23 5.49 -0.12 24.13
N ALA A 24 6.49 0.68 24.48
CA ALA A 24 7.34 0.44 25.65
C ALA A 24 6.58 0.58 26.98
N ALA A 25 5.45 1.30 27.01
CA ALA A 25 4.57 1.39 28.16
C ALA A 25 3.81 0.08 28.46
N GLN A 26 3.83 -0.89 27.53
CA GLN A 26 3.11 -2.16 27.71
C GLN A 26 4.04 -3.21 28.38
N PRO A 27 3.56 -3.91 29.44
CA PRO A 27 4.37 -4.90 30.15
C PRO A 27 4.71 -6.13 29.30
N ASP A 28 3.89 -6.44 28.31
CA ASP A 28 3.99 -7.59 27.40
C ASP A 28 4.77 -7.29 26.12
N MET A 29 5.31 -6.07 25.94
CA MET A 29 6.06 -5.66 24.76
C MET A 29 7.47 -5.20 25.09
N LYS A 30 8.36 -5.32 24.09
CA LYS A 30 9.73 -4.80 24.13
C LYS A 30 10.12 -4.27 22.77
N VAL A 31 10.43 -2.98 22.68
CA VAL A 31 11.05 -2.42 21.47
C VAL A 31 12.51 -2.87 21.40
N VAL A 32 12.86 -3.62 20.37
CA VAL A 32 14.18 -4.24 20.20
C VAL A 32 15.07 -3.48 19.22
N GLY A 33 14.52 -2.51 18.50
CA GLY A 33 15.28 -1.65 17.61
C GLY A 33 14.40 -0.62 16.91
N GLN A 34 15.05 0.38 16.34
CA GLN A 34 14.41 1.43 15.57
C GLN A 34 15.26 1.86 14.38
N GLY A 35 14.63 2.45 13.39
CA GLY A 35 15.30 2.97 12.20
C GLY A 35 14.46 3.99 11.45
N ALA A 36 15.00 4.53 10.37
CA ALA A 36 14.37 5.57 9.54
C ALA A 36 14.26 5.18 8.06
N SER A 37 14.79 4.03 7.67
CA SER A 37 14.91 3.60 6.28
C SER A 37 14.59 2.10 6.10
N ALA A 38 14.38 1.70 4.84
CA ALA A 38 14.25 0.30 4.45
C ALA A 38 15.48 -0.54 4.81
N VAL A 39 16.67 0.06 4.67
CA VAL A 39 17.92 -0.60 5.04
C VAL A 39 17.96 -0.92 6.53
N ASP A 40 17.51 0.04 7.37
CA ASP A 40 17.41 -0.17 8.81
C ASP A 40 16.41 -1.28 9.14
N ALA A 41 15.28 -1.35 8.42
CA ALA A 41 14.28 -2.40 8.60
C ALA A 41 14.85 -3.80 8.31
N ILE A 42 15.59 -3.96 7.22
CA ILE A 42 16.24 -5.22 6.84
C ILE A 42 17.33 -5.61 7.85
N HIS A 43 18.14 -4.63 8.26
CA HIS A 43 19.18 -4.86 9.28
C HIS A 43 18.56 -5.31 10.61
N LEU A 44 17.52 -4.63 11.06
CA LEU A 44 16.81 -4.96 12.28
C LEU A 44 16.16 -6.36 12.21
N ALA A 45 15.60 -6.74 11.06
CA ALA A 45 15.04 -8.06 10.84
C ALA A 45 16.10 -9.18 11.00
N ARG A 46 17.34 -8.92 10.57
CA ARG A 46 18.46 -9.87 10.65
C ARG A 46 19.01 -9.99 12.07
N GLU A 47 19.30 -8.85 12.69
CA GLU A 47 20.03 -8.81 13.96
C GLU A 47 19.12 -9.05 15.16
N SER A 48 17.98 -8.38 15.23
CA SER A 48 17.11 -8.39 16.40
C SER A 48 15.96 -9.40 16.30
N LYS A 49 15.67 -9.91 15.09
CA LYS A 49 14.61 -10.88 14.80
C LYS A 49 13.29 -10.58 15.52
N PRO A 50 12.72 -9.39 15.34
CA PRO A 50 11.49 -9.01 16.01
C PRO A 50 10.31 -9.91 15.58
N ASP A 51 9.27 -9.99 16.43
CA ASP A 51 8.02 -10.67 16.09
C ASP A 51 7.18 -9.79 15.16
N VAL A 52 7.19 -8.46 15.42
CA VAL A 52 6.46 -7.46 14.64
C VAL A 52 7.38 -6.31 14.26
N ILE A 53 7.33 -5.86 13.00
CA ILE A 53 7.95 -4.60 12.57
C ILE A 53 6.83 -3.62 12.20
N VAL A 54 6.84 -2.46 12.85
CA VAL A 54 5.98 -1.31 12.53
C VAL A 54 6.73 -0.41 11.55
N VAL A 55 6.15 -0.16 10.38
CA VAL A 55 6.80 0.55 9.27
C VAL A 55 5.97 1.74 8.81
N ASP A 56 6.62 2.86 8.54
CA ASP A 56 5.99 4.03 7.90
C ASP A 56 5.58 3.72 6.45
N GLY A 57 4.30 3.81 6.14
CA GLY A 57 3.75 3.60 4.79
C GLY A 57 4.11 4.72 3.79
N SER A 58 4.70 5.83 4.23
CA SER A 58 5.20 6.89 3.35
C SER A 58 6.64 6.66 2.89
N MET A 59 7.22 5.51 3.21
CA MET A 59 8.49 5.08 2.64
C MET A 59 8.31 4.84 1.14
N SER A 60 9.32 5.13 0.32
CA SER A 60 9.21 5.17 -1.15
C SER A 60 9.01 3.79 -1.79
N ASP A 61 8.62 3.75 -3.08
CA ASP A 61 8.33 2.51 -3.81
C ASP A 61 9.50 1.50 -3.82
N CYS A 62 10.75 1.96 -3.71
CA CYS A 62 11.93 1.11 -3.50
C CYS A 62 11.89 0.36 -2.15
N ASP A 63 11.07 0.83 -1.21
CA ASP A 63 10.99 0.26 0.13
C ASP A 63 9.97 -0.89 0.21
N LEU A 64 9.12 -1.06 -0.81
CA LEU A 64 8.22 -2.21 -0.92
C LEU A 64 9.00 -3.51 -1.21
N ASP A 65 10.15 -3.42 -1.89
CA ASP A 65 11.09 -4.53 -2.03
C ASP A 65 11.70 -4.91 -0.67
N ALA A 66 11.69 -3.97 0.30
CA ALA A 66 12.14 -4.24 1.66
C ALA A 66 11.22 -5.21 2.39
N PHE A 67 9.91 -5.20 2.14
CA PHE A 67 9.00 -6.16 2.76
C PHE A 67 9.31 -7.59 2.31
N GLU A 68 9.53 -7.79 1.01
CA GLU A 68 9.98 -9.08 0.50
C GLU A 68 11.35 -9.46 1.07
N ALA A 69 12.28 -8.52 1.18
CA ALA A 69 13.59 -8.78 1.75
C ALA A 69 13.49 -9.16 3.24
N ILE A 70 12.65 -8.48 4.04
CA ILE A 70 12.36 -8.83 5.44
C ILE A 70 11.78 -10.25 5.52
N MET A 71 10.80 -10.56 4.67
CA MET A 71 10.15 -11.88 4.64
C MET A 71 11.11 -13.00 4.23
N ARG A 72 12.06 -12.72 3.32
CA ARG A 72 13.13 -13.68 2.96
C ARG A 72 14.09 -13.93 4.11
N VAL A 73 14.37 -12.90 4.92
CA VAL A 73 15.25 -13.04 6.10
C VAL A 73 14.56 -13.87 7.18
N ASN A 74 13.31 -13.56 7.48
CA ASN A 74 12.52 -14.29 8.48
C ASN A 74 11.01 -14.21 8.16
N PRO A 75 10.42 -15.27 7.61
CA PRO A 75 8.99 -15.29 7.24
C PRO A 75 8.02 -15.27 8.42
N ARG A 76 8.53 -15.36 9.66
CA ARG A 76 7.71 -15.25 10.87
C ARG A 76 7.45 -13.82 11.29
N ILE A 77 8.26 -12.87 10.82
CA ILE A 77 8.07 -11.45 11.13
C ILE A 77 6.73 -10.97 10.57
N ARG A 78 5.98 -10.26 11.40
CA ARG A 78 4.73 -9.62 10.98
C ARG A 78 4.98 -8.14 10.70
N ILE A 79 4.46 -7.64 9.58
CA ILE A 79 4.67 -6.25 9.14
C ILE A 79 3.37 -5.49 9.34
N LEU A 80 3.40 -4.43 10.19
CA LEU A 80 2.34 -3.45 10.38
C LEU A 80 2.73 -2.14 9.69
N ILE A 81 1.92 -1.69 8.75
CA ILE A 81 2.14 -0.42 8.06
C ILE A 81 1.33 0.69 8.74
N LEU A 82 2.00 1.81 9.05
CA LEU A 82 1.37 3.05 9.50
C LEU A 82 1.38 4.07 8.36
N THR A 83 0.20 4.57 7.98
CA THR A 83 0.07 5.54 6.88
C THR A 83 -0.62 6.82 7.30
N GLY A 84 -0.20 7.96 6.73
CA GLY A 84 -0.87 9.25 6.91
C GLY A 84 -2.10 9.41 6.02
N ALA A 85 -2.08 8.78 4.84
CA ALA A 85 -3.19 8.77 3.89
C ALA A 85 -3.22 7.39 3.24
N GLY A 86 -4.19 6.56 3.59
CA GLY A 86 -4.41 5.27 2.94
C GLY A 86 -5.51 5.39 1.91
N ASP A 87 -5.23 5.11 0.65
CA ASP A 87 -6.22 4.76 -0.33
C ASP A 87 -6.32 3.23 -0.47
N GLU A 88 -7.37 2.75 -1.10
CA GLU A 88 -7.65 1.33 -1.24
C GLU A 88 -6.54 0.59 -2.01
N ASP A 89 -6.01 1.22 -3.06
CA ASP A 89 -4.99 0.62 -3.91
C ASP A 89 -3.67 0.43 -3.15
N GLN A 90 -3.29 1.40 -2.30
CA GLN A 90 -2.10 1.29 -1.45
C GLN A 90 -2.24 0.18 -0.41
N VAL A 91 -3.41 0.07 0.22
CA VAL A 91 -3.69 -1.00 1.20
C VAL A 91 -3.60 -2.36 0.53
N ARG A 92 -4.27 -2.54 -0.62
CA ARG A 92 -4.24 -3.79 -1.38
C ARG A 92 -2.83 -4.15 -1.81
N ALA A 93 -2.10 -3.21 -2.42
CA ALA A 93 -0.71 -3.41 -2.84
C ALA A 93 0.21 -3.79 -1.68
N ALA A 94 -0.01 -3.24 -0.50
CA ALA A 94 0.76 -3.56 0.70
C ALA A 94 0.52 -5.02 1.15
N PHE A 95 -0.74 -5.47 1.17
CA PHE A 95 -1.07 -6.86 1.52
C PHE A 95 -0.56 -7.86 0.48
N ASP A 96 -0.62 -7.54 -0.80
CA ASP A 96 -0.11 -8.39 -1.90
C ASP A 96 1.41 -8.57 -1.80
N ARG A 97 2.13 -7.62 -1.18
CA ARG A 97 3.58 -7.65 -0.95
C ARG A 97 4.00 -8.17 0.42
N GLY A 98 3.06 -8.74 1.18
CA GLY A 98 3.35 -9.43 2.43
C GLY A 98 3.16 -8.59 3.70
N ALA A 99 2.53 -7.43 3.64
CA ALA A 99 2.07 -6.76 4.86
C ALA A 99 1.00 -7.61 5.56
N HIS A 100 1.00 -7.57 6.88
CA HIS A 100 0.06 -8.32 7.72
C HIS A 100 -0.97 -7.41 8.39
N GLY A 101 -0.62 -6.13 8.54
CA GLY A 101 -1.52 -5.13 9.10
C GLY A 101 -1.36 -3.76 8.45
N TYR A 102 -2.43 -2.99 8.49
CA TYR A 102 -2.48 -1.65 7.94
C TYR A 102 -3.30 -0.73 8.85
N MET A 103 -2.74 0.43 9.19
CA MET A 103 -3.32 1.33 10.17
C MET A 103 -3.02 2.78 9.83
N ALA A 104 -3.94 3.70 10.14
CA ALA A 104 -3.72 5.12 9.93
C ALA A 104 -2.85 5.73 11.05
N LYS A 105 -2.01 6.70 10.71
CA LYS A 105 -1.15 7.42 11.68
C LYS A 105 -1.95 8.29 12.67
N ASP A 106 -3.20 8.59 12.37
CA ASP A 106 -4.13 9.31 13.26
C ASP A 106 -4.86 8.38 14.24
N SER A 107 -4.52 7.09 14.25
CA SER A 107 -5.03 6.12 15.22
C SER A 107 -4.42 6.34 16.61
N THR A 108 -5.10 5.84 17.63
CA THR A 108 -4.65 5.95 19.01
C THR A 108 -3.53 4.97 19.36
N GLY A 109 -2.75 5.28 20.42
CA GLY A 109 -1.77 4.34 20.93
C GLY A 109 -2.36 3.00 21.41
N ALA A 110 -3.62 3.01 21.89
CA ALA A 110 -4.32 1.78 22.28
C ALA A 110 -4.63 0.89 21.08
N GLU A 111 -5.06 1.47 19.95
CA GLU A 111 -5.27 0.73 18.70
C GLU A 111 -3.95 0.16 18.14
N LEU A 112 -2.85 0.91 18.24
CA LEU A 112 -1.52 0.43 17.86
C LEU A 112 -1.12 -0.82 18.67
N VAL A 113 -1.31 -0.78 19.98
CA VAL A 113 -1.04 -1.89 20.89
C VAL A 113 -1.90 -3.12 20.53
N GLN A 114 -3.18 -2.93 20.25
CA GLN A 114 -4.08 -4.00 19.79
C GLN A 114 -3.61 -4.59 18.46
N ALA A 115 -3.22 -3.76 17.50
CA ALA A 115 -2.71 -4.19 16.21
C ALA A 115 -1.46 -5.09 16.38
N VAL A 116 -0.50 -4.67 17.18
CA VAL A 116 0.72 -5.47 17.45
C VAL A 116 0.38 -6.81 18.09
N ARG A 117 -0.56 -6.85 19.06
CA ARG A 117 -1.02 -8.11 19.68
C ARG A 117 -1.69 -9.04 18.69
N ALA A 118 -2.61 -8.52 17.88
CA ALA A 118 -3.30 -9.30 16.85
C ALA A 118 -2.29 -9.92 15.85
N LEU A 119 -1.34 -9.13 15.36
CA LEU A 119 -0.31 -9.61 14.45
C LEU A 119 0.59 -10.68 15.07
N ASN A 120 0.95 -10.53 16.35
CA ASN A 120 1.72 -11.55 17.08
C ASN A 120 0.96 -12.88 17.20
N HIS A 121 -0.39 -12.83 17.24
CA HIS A 121 -1.26 -14.02 17.18
C HIS A 121 -1.52 -14.52 15.75
N CYS A 122 -0.77 -14.04 14.76
CA CYS A 122 -0.93 -14.40 13.34
C CYS A 122 -2.26 -13.95 12.71
N GLU A 123 -2.97 -13.02 13.32
CA GLU A 123 -4.17 -12.39 12.79
C GLU A 123 -3.80 -11.26 11.83
N ARG A 124 -4.61 -11.00 10.83
CA ARG A 124 -4.49 -9.78 10.01
C ARG A 124 -5.18 -8.61 10.70
N TYR A 125 -4.64 -7.41 10.55
CA TYR A 125 -5.19 -6.23 11.18
C TYR A 125 -5.38 -5.08 10.19
N VAL A 126 -6.58 -4.51 10.18
CA VAL A 126 -6.87 -3.22 9.54
C VAL A 126 -7.59 -2.36 10.56
N SER A 127 -7.14 -1.12 10.78
CA SER A 127 -7.81 -0.26 11.75
C SER A 127 -9.29 -0.06 11.37
N PRO A 128 -10.24 -0.05 12.34
CA PRO A 128 -11.67 0.03 12.06
C PRO A 128 -12.06 1.22 11.19
N ARG A 129 -11.43 2.38 11.42
CA ARG A 129 -11.65 3.59 10.63
C ARG A 129 -11.21 3.43 9.18
N LEU A 130 -10.08 2.78 8.95
CA LEU A 130 -9.58 2.50 7.61
C LEU A 130 -10.45 1.43 6.92
N ALA A 131 -10.85 0.39 7.64
CA ALA A 131 -11.77 -0.62 7.14
C ALA A 131 -13.11 0.00 6.74
N ALA A 132 -13.70 0.88 7.56
CA ALA A 132 -14.92 1.60 7.21
C ALA A 132 -14.75 2.46 5.95
N LYS A 133 -13.60 3.16 5.81
CA LYS A 133 -13.30 3.96 4.61
C LYS A 133 -13.19 3.08 3.35
N LEU A 134 -12.53 1.93 3.46
CA LEU A 134 -12.41 0.96 2.37
C LEU A 134 -13.77 0.35 1.99
N PHE A 135 -14.62 0.05 2.98
CA PHE A 135 -15.97 -0.42 2.73
C PHE A 135 -16.86 0.63 2.06
N MET A 136 -16.73 1.90 2.44
CA MET A 136 -17.50 2.98 1.82
C MET A 136 -17.04 3.25 0.39
N SER A 137 -15.74 3.17 0.10
CA SER A 137 -15.21 3.31 -1.26
C SER A 137 -15.58 2.09 -2.13
N ALA A 138 -15.55 0.89 -1.59
CA ALA A 138 -16.01 -0.32 -2.28
C ALA A 138 -17.53 -0.31 -2.54
N GLY A 139 -18.31 0.27 -1.64
CA GLY A 139 -19.77 0.43 -1.77
C GLY A 139 -20.20 1.52 -2.76
N GLN A 140 -19.34 2.49 -3.06
CA GLN A 140 -19.56 3.47 -4.14
C GLN A 140 -19.18 2.92 -5.53
N SER A 141 -18.53 1.77 -5.56
CA SER A 141 -18.30 0.98 -6.78
C SER A 141 -19.50 0.03 -6.99
N HIS A 142 -20.65 0.60 -7.34
CA HIS A 142 -21.87 -0.04 -7.83
C HIS A 142 -22.54 -1.16 -7.01
N PRO A 143 -23.82 -0.98 -6.61
CA PRO A 143 -24.76 -2.07 -6.49
C PRO A 143 -25.26 -2.41 -7.90
N GLY A 144 -24.54 -3.19 -8.64
CA GLY A 144 -24.91 -3.62 -10.00
C GLY A 144 -24.10 -4.83 -10.42
N ALA A 145 -24.71 -5.99 -10.17
CA ALA A 145 -24.45 -7.29 -10.77
C ALA A 145 -23.30 -7.34 -11.79
N ALA A 146 -22.26 -8.09 -11.46
CA ALA A 146 -21.34 -8.61 -12.45
C ALA A 146 -22.12 -9.39 -13.52
N LYS A 147 -22.30 -8.80 -14.70
CA LYS A 147 -22.41 -9.56 -15.93
C LYS A 147 -21.00 -9.77 -16.45
N PRO A 148 -20.61 -10.98 -16.85
CA PRO A 148 -19.35 -11.21 -17.52
C PRO A 148 -19.44 -10.51 -18.89
N THR A 149 -18.78 -9.37 -19.03
CA THR A 149 -18.53 -8.77 -20.34
C THR A 149 -17.10 -9.07 -20.71
N ASP A 150 -16.96 -9.82 -21.79
CA ASP A 150 -15.72 -10.00 -22.54
C ASP A 150 -14.95 -8.69 -22.69
N GLY A 151 -13.68 -8.67 -22.29
CA GLY A 151 -12.69 -7.74 -22.77
C GLY A 151 -12.07 -6.82 -21.75
N LEU A 152 -10.95 -6.88 -21.34
CA LEU A 152 -9.95 -6.18 -20.57
C LEU A 152 -9.87 -6.62 -19.08
N PRO A 153 -8.66 -6.88 -18.58
CA PRO A 153 -8.42 -7.13 -17.17
C PRO A 153 -8.81 -5.89 -16.36
N HIS A 154 -9.41 -6.09 -15.19
CA HIS A 154 -9.98 -5.05 -14.34
C HIS A 154 -8.96 -3.97 -13.97
N LEU A 155 -9.01 -2.85 -14.68
CA LEU A 155 -8.31 -1.63 -14.30
C LEU A 155 -9.11 -0.91 -13.22
N THR A 156 -8.42 -0.25 -12.30
CA THR A 156 -9.08 0.65 -11.35
C THR A 156 -9.60 1.89 -12.09
N PRO A 157 -10.62 2.61 -11.55
CA PRO A 157 -11.11 3.85 -12.16
C PRO A 157 -10.01 4.87 -12.44
N ARG A 158 -8.99 4.91 -11.58
CA ARG A 158 -7.83 5.80 -11.74
C ARG A 158 -6.92 5.33 -12.87
N GLU A 159 -6.68 4.05 -13.01
CA GLU A 159 -5.93 3.46 -14.13
C GLU A 159 -6.65 3.64 -15.46
N GLU A 160 -7.98 3.54 -15.47
CA GLU A 160 -8.80 3.82 -16.67
C GLU A 160 -8.68 5.29 -17.10
N GLN A 161 -8.77 6.25 -16.16
CA GLN A 161 -8.55 7.66 -16.44
C GLN A 161 -7.16 7.91 -17.03
N ILE A 162 -6.13 7.32 -16.44
CA ILE A 162 -4.75 7.45 -16.90
C ILE A 162 -4.59 6.79 -18.28
N LEU A 163 -5.14 5.60 -18.48
CA LEU A 163 -5.10 4.90 -19.77
C LEU A 163 -5.81 5.67 -20.87
N SER A 164 -6.97 6.27 -20.59
CA SER A 164 -7.70 7.12 -21.52
C SER A 164 -6.90 8.36 -21.97
N ILE A 165 -6.16 8.99 -21.04
CA ILE A 165 -5.33 10.15 -21.38
C ILE A 165 -4.04 9.68 -22.10
N LEU A 166 -3.49 8.55 -21.70
CA LEU A 166 -2.31 7.93 -22.32
C LEU A 166 -2.58 7.52 -23.77
N SER A 167 -3.79 6.99 -24.09
CA SER A 167 -4.19 6.63 -25.45
C SER A 167 -4.21 7.82 -26.42
N ASN A 168 -4.37 9.04 -25.88
CA ASN A 168 -4.25 10.28 -26.63
C ASN A 168 -2.81 10.79 -26.80
N GLY A 169 -1.80 9.95 -26.50
CA GLY A 169 -0.39 10.26 -26.68
C GLY A 169 0.24 11.19 -25.64
N ARG A 170 -0.45 11.51 -24.54
CA ARG A 170 0.03 12.45 -23.51
C ARG A 170 1.16 11.86 -22.67
N SER A 171 2.19 12.66 -22.40
CA SER A 171 3.32 12.30 -21.52
C SER A 171 2.88 12.15 -20.06
N ASN A 172 3.69 11.47 -19.23
CA ASN A 172 3.39 11.32 -17.80
C ASN A 172 3.27 12.66 -17.07
N LYS A 173 4.03 13.66 -17.49
CA LYS A 173 3.95 15.03 -16.97
C LYS A 173 2.61 15.69 -17.31
N GLU A 174 2.13 15.56 -18.55
CA GLU A 174 0.81 16.09 -18.97
C GLU A 174 -0.34 15.36 -18.28
N ILE A 175 -0.24 14.04 -18.12
CA ILE A 175 -1.21 13.24 -17.37
C ILE A 175 -1.25 13.70 -15.91
N GLY A 176 -0.06 13.90 -15.30
CA GLY A 176 0.07 14.39 -13.93
C GLY A 176 -0.61 15.75 -13.75
N ASN A 177 -0.32 16.71 -14.63
CA ASN A 177 -0.92 18.03 -14.60
C ASN A 177 -2.47 17.99 -14.74
N LYS A 178 -2.99 17.09 -15.59
CA LYS A 178 -4.44 16.98 -15.83
C LYS A 178 -5.18 16.30 -14.68
N LEU A 179 -4.51 15.42 -13.94
CA LEU A 179 -5.11 14.62 -12.88
C LEU A 179 -4.67 15.03 -11.47
N ASP A 180 -3.90 16.13 -11.35
CA ASP A 180 -3.32 16.63 -10.10
C ASP A 180 -2.46 15.57 -9.38
N LEU A 181 -1.58 14.91 -10.17
CA LEU A 181 -0.64 13.89 -9.70
C LEU A 181 0.80 14.26 -10.02
N SER A 182 1.74 13.77 -9.22
CA SER A 182 3.15 13.85 -9.57
C SER A 182 3.46 12.96 -10.79
N GLU A 183 4.45 13.36 -11.60
CA GLU A 183 4.92 12.56 -12.74
C GLU A 183 5.37 11.15 -12.30
N LYS A 184 5.96 11.05 -11.11
CA LYS A 184 6.38 9.78 -10.50
C LYS A 184 5.17 8.88 -10.20
N THR A 185 4.09 9.46 -9.66
CA THR A 185 2.84 8.74 -9.39
C THR A 185 2.22 8.21 -10.67
N VAL A 186 2.18 9.04 -11.71
CA VAL A 186 1.67 8.62 -13.04
C VAL A 186 2.52 7.49 -13.62
N LYS A 187 3.86 7.56 -13.51
CA LYS A 187 4.76 6.49 -13.97
C LYS A 187 4.45 5.16 -13.29
N HIS A 188 4.17 5.20 -11.99
CA HIS A 188 3.78 4.00 -11.24
C HIS A 188 2.46 3.40 -11.77
N HIS A 189 1.41 4.21 -11.91
CA HIS A 189 0.14 3.75 -12.46
C HIS A 189 0.29 3.18 -13.88
N VAL A 190 1.10 3.81 -14.73
CA VAL A 190 1.38 3.31 -16.08
C VAL A 190 2.03 1.93 -16.03
N THR A 191 2.99 1.71 -15.12
CA THR A 191 3.62 0.39 -14.94
C THR A 191 2.59 -0.66 -14.56
N ASN A 192 1.70 -0.37 -13.62
CA ASN A 192 0.64 -1.27 -13.19
C ASN A 192 -0.36 -1.57 -14.33
N ILE A 193 -0.73 -0.55 -15.12
CA ILE A 193 -1.57 -0.71 -16.31
C ILE A 193 -0.92 -1.67 -17.30
N LEU A 194 0.37 -1.51 -17.62
CA LEU A 194 1.09 -2.39 -18.54
C LEU A 194 1.09 -3.84 -18.07
N GLN A 195 1.30 -4.07 -16.77
CA GLN A 195 1.26 -5.41 -16.17
C GLN A 195 -0.14 -6.03 -16.24
N LYS A 196 -1.18 -5.27 -15.87
CA LYS A 196 -2.57 -5.73 -15.88
C LYS A 196 -3.05 -6.04 -17.30
N LEU A 197 -2.71 -5.19 -18.28
CA LEU A 197 -3.02 -5.41 -19.70
C LEU A 197 -2.14 -6.47 -20.36
N LYS A 198 -1.10 -6.97 -19.67
CA LYS A 198 -0.10 -7.92 -20.19
C LYS A 198 0.56 -7.42 -21.47
N VAL A 199 0.85 -6.12 -21.55
CA VAL A 199 1.50 -5.46 -22.68
C VAL A 199 2.91 -5.00 -22.31
N ARG A 200 3.81 -4.90 -23.30
CA ARG A 200 5.24 -4.66 -23.09
C ARG A 200 5.59 -3.18 -22.98
N ASN A 201 4.77 -2.30 -23.55
CA ASN A 201 5.06 -0.87 -23.60
C ASN A 201 3.77 -0.03 -23.71
N ARG A 202 3.95 1.28 -23.52
CA ARG A 202 2.83 2.24 -23.54
C ARG A 202 2.11 2.35 -24.89
N VAL A 203 2.79 2.04 -25.99
CA VAL A 203 2.19 2.06 -27.32
C VAL A 203 1.21 0.91 -27.47
N GLU A 204 1.57 -0.27 -27.02
CA GLU A 204 0.68 -1.42 -26.95
C GLU A 204 -0.53 -1.16 -26.05
N ALA A 205 -0.32 -0.50 -24.88
CA ALA A 205 -1.41 -0.13 -23.99
C ALA A 205 -2.38 0.87 -24.66
N ALA A 206 -1.87 1.86 -25.39
CA ALA A 206 -2.68 2.80 -26.14
C ALA A 206 -3.50 2.12 -27.25
N LEU A 207 -2.91 1.14 -27.95
CA LEU A 207 -3.60 0.36 -28.98
C LEU A 207 -4.72 -0.52 -28.39
N VAL A 208 -4.46 -1.13 -27.23
CA VAL A 208 -5.49 -1.90 -26.51
C VAL A 208 -6.64 -0.99 -26.10
N ALA A 209 -6.34 0.19 -25.53
CA ALA A 209 -7.34 1.16 -25.14
C ALA A 209 -8.18 1.64 -26.33
N SER A 210 -7.56 1.93 -27.47
CA SER A 210 -8.27 2.39 -28.68
C SER A 210 -9.21 1.33 -29.28
N LYS A 211 -8.92 0.05 -29.09
CA LYS A 211 -9.78 -1.06 -29.55
C LYS A 211 -10.94 -1.36 -28.60
N SER A 212 -10.83 -0.94 -27.34
CA SER A 212 -11.78 -1.29 -26.28
C SER A 212 -12.75 -0.18 -25.89
N VAL A 213 -12.56 1.04 -26.40
CA VAL A 213 -13.52 2.14 -26.27
C VAL A 213 -14.51 2.06 -27.44
N PRO A 214 -15.75 1.57 -27.23
CA PRO A 214 -16.79 1.77 -28.24
C PRO A 214 -17.00 3.27 -28.39
N GLN A 215 -17.09 3.74 -29.65
CA GLN A 215 -17.48 5.10 -30.03
C GLN A 215 -18.78 5.50 -29.30
N ARG A 216 -18.65 6.10 -28.14
CA ARG A 216 -19.74 6.72 -27.39
C ARG A 216 -19.41 8.16 -27.05
N LEU A 217 -19.03 8.97 -28.06
CA LEU A 217 -19.01 10.43 -27.96
C LEU A 217 -18.61 11.04 -29.34
N ALA A 218 -19.38 10.69 -30.33
CA ALA A 218 -19.49 11.50 -31.52
C ALA A 218 -20.98 11.64 -31.80
N LEU A 219 -21.60 12.61 -31.15
CA LEU A 219 -22.87 13.27 -31.54
C LEU A 219 -23.42 13.99 -30.28
N SER A 220 -22.96 15.19 -30.05
CA SER A 220 -23.76 16.36 -29.64
C SER A 220 -22.85 17.58 -29.61
#